data_9adfdd6b5ed3d0f144bbf502f69e49c8
#
_entry.id   9adfdd6b5ed3d0f144bbf502f69e49c8
#
_cell.length_a   1.000
_cell.length_b   1.000
_cell.length_c   1.000
_cell.angle_alpha   90.00
_cell.angle_beta   90.00
_cell.angle_gamma   90.00
#
_symmetry.space_group_name_H-M   'P 1'
#
loop_
_entity.id
_entity.type
_entity.pdbx_description
1 polymer ?
#
loop_
_entity_poly.entity_id
_entity_poly.type
_entity_poly.pdbx_seq_one_letter_code
_entity_poly.pdbx_strand_id
1 'polypeptide(L)'
;EAANYIAGYALANDVSLPEESFYRPAIKAKCRDGFCPLGALSPVRNVDNLTIITEINGREADSWHTGDLQRNAAQLLSALSEFATLNPGDAILIGTPHSRVTLRPGDRVRILADGFPTLENPVVAEGELA
;
A
#
# COMPACT_ATOMS: atom_id res chain seq x y z
N GLU A 1 21.74 1.42 8.33
CA GLU A 1 21.73 2.89 8.18
C GLU A 1 20.48 3.44 7.50
N ALA A 2 20.00 2.80 6.44
CA ALA A 2 18.77 3.27 5.77
C ALA A 2 17.59 3.36 6.74
N ALA A 3 17.50 2.44 7.70
CA ALA A 3 16.44 2.44 8.70
C ALA A 3 16.42 3.73 9.54
N ASN A 4 17.54 4.43 9.68
CA ASN A 4 17.62 5.67 10.45
C ASN A 4 16.91 6.84 9.77
N TYR A 5 16.61 6.71 8.49
CA TYR A 5 15.92 7.74 7.70
C TYR A 5 14.43 7.48 7.56
N ILE A 6 13.91 6.43 8.19
CA ILE A 6 12.50 6.10 8.13
C ILE A 6 11.80 6.72 9.34
N ALA A 7 10.87 7.64 9.08
CA ALA A 7 10.10 8.28 10.14
C ALA A 7 9.09 7.32 10.77
N GLY A 8 8.51 6.44 9.98
CA GLY A 8 7.55 5.45 10.45
C GLY A 8 6.93 4.68 9.30
N TYR A 9 6.02 3.81 9.63
CA TYR A 9 5.31 2.96 8.67
C TYR A 9 3.80 3.18 8.80
N ALA A 10 3.12 3.00 7.70
CA ALA A 10 1.67 3.10 7.64
C ALA A 10 1.13 2.04 6.67
N LEU A 11 -0.13 1.71 6.80
CA LEU A 11 -0.82 0.88 5.81
C LEU A 11 -1.22 1.76 4.63
N ALA A 12 -1.22 1.17 3.44
CA ALA A 12 -1.66 1.84 2.22
C ALA A 12 -2.51 0.88 1.40
N ASN A 13 -3.48 1.42 0.68
CA ASN A 13 -4.28 0.67 -0.26
C ASN A 13 -3.94 1.14 -1.68
N ASP A 14 -3.13 0.37 -2.39
CA ASP A 14 -2.70 0.69 -3.76
C ASP A 14 -3.80 0.31 -4.75
N VAL A 15 -4.83 1.15 -4.82
CA VAL A 15 -5.96 0.93 -5.72
C VAL A 15 -5.53 1.21 -7.15
N SER A 16 -5.94 0.33 -8.06
CA SER A 16 -5.60 0.44 -9.48
C SER A 16 -6.77 0.02 -10.34
N LEU A 17 -6.91 0.66 -11.49
CA LEU A 17 -7.73 0.15 -12.58
C LEU A 17 -6.95 -0.96 -13.30
N PRO A 18 -7.64 -1.88 -14.01
CA PRO A 18 -6.95 -2.87 -14.82
C PRO A 18 -6.04 -2.21 -15.85
N GLU A 19 -4.82 -2.74 -16.00
CA GLU A 19 -3.83 -2.26 -16.95
C GLU A 19 -3.27 -3.44 -17.73
N GLU A 20 -3.39 -3.38 -19.05
CA GLU A 20 -2.96 -4.47 -19.94
C GLU A 20 -1.57 -4.26 -20.53
N SER A 21 -1.03 -3.05 -20.45
CA SER A 21 0.27 -2.72 -21.04
C SER A 21 1.40 -2.89 -20.03
N PHE A 22 2.40 -3.70 -20.40
CA PHE A 22 3.64 -3.83 -19.62
C PHE A 22 4.68 -2.76 -19.97
N TYR A 23 4.46 -2.02 -21.05
CA TYR A 23 5.47 -1.10 -21.61
C TYR A 23 5.23 0.36 -21.26
N ARG A 24 4.12 0.66 -20.63
CA ARG A 24 3.78 2.03 -20.26
C ARG A 24 3.56 2.14 -18.76
N PRO A 25 4.02 3.23 -18.14
CA PRO A 25 3.69 3.47 -16.74
C PRO A 25 2.18 3.51 -16.53
N ALA A 26 1.72 2.91 -15.43
CA ALA A 26 0.29 2.80 -15.11
C ALA A 26 -0.26 4.10 -14.52
N ILE A 27 -0.07 5.23 -15.21
CA ILE A 27 -0.45 6.54 -14.69
C ILE A 27 -1.97 6.67 -14.62
N LYS A 28 -2.66 6.39 -15.71
CA LYS A 28 -4.13 6.50 -15.76
C LYS A 28 -4.83 5.48 -14.87
N ALA A 29 -4.17 4.34 -14.62
CA ALA A 29 -4.73 3.28 -13.79
C ALA A 29 -4.53 3.54 -12.29
N LYS A 30 -3.54 4.33 -11.90
CA LYS A 30 -3.16 4.52 -10.49
C LYS A 30 -3.28 5.97 -10.01
N CYS A 31 -3.01 6.94 -10.85
CA CYS A 31 -2.96 8.35 -10.46
C CYS A 31 -4.32 9.03 -10.62
N ARG A 32 -5.30 8.56 -9.87
CA ARG A 32 -6.65 9.11 -9.85
C ARG A 32 -7.00 9.64 -8.47
N ASP A 33 -7.89 10.61 -8.44
CA ASP A 33 -8.37 11.16 -7.18
C ASP A 33 -8.99 10.05 -6.32
N GLY A 34 -8.63 10.04 -5.03
CA GLY A 34 -9.11 9.03 -4.09
C GLY A 34 -8.38 7.70 -4.16
N PHE A 35 -7.46 7.51 -5.10
CA PHE A 35 -6.63 6.31 -5.13
C PHE A 35 -5.47 6.42 -4.15
N CYS A 36 -4.96 5.27 -3.70
CA CYS A 36 -3.90 5.15 -2.73
C CYS A 36 -4.22 5.80 -1.36
N PRO A 37 -5.32 5.39 -0.70
CA PRO A 37 -5.53 5.81 0.69
C PRO A 37 -4.34 5.42 1.56
N LEU A 38 -3.94 6.33 2.44
CA LEU A 38 -2.85 6.12 3.39
C LEU A 38 -3.40 6.14 4.82
N GLY A 39 -2.93 5.20 5.64
CA GLY A 39 -3.27 5.17 7.05
C GLY A 39 -2.39 6.09 7.89
N ALA A 40 -2.68 6.14 9.17
CA ALA A 40 -1.86 6.87 10.12
C ALA A 40 -0.55 6.13 10.38
N LEU A 41 0.49 6.88 10.74
CA LEU A 41 1.77 6.29 11.10
C LEU A 41 1.63 5.43 12.35
N SER A 42 2.30 4.28 12.31
CA SER A 42 2.39 3.35 13.44
C SER A 42 3.73 3.49 14.14
N PRO A 43 3.81 3.25 15.46
CA PRO A 43 5.09 3.18 16.17
C PRO A 43 5.86 1.88 15.88
N VAL A 44 5.32 0.95 15.14
CA VAL A 44 5.99 -0.30 14.77
C VAL A 44 7.28 0.01 14.03
N ARG A 45 8.38 -0.63 14.43
CA ARG A 45 9.70 -0.42 13.83
C ARG A 45 10.16 -1.58 12.97
N ASN A 46 9.71 -2.79 13.27
CA ASN A 46 10.06 -3.97 12.48
C ASN A 46 8.85 -4.40 11.65
N VAL A 47 8.93 -4.17 10.35
CA VAL A 47 7.87 -4.55 9.41
C VAL A 47 8.24 -5.75 8.56
N ASP A 48 9.32 -6.45 8.90
CA ASP A 48 9.82 -7.57 8.11
C ASP A 48 9.09 -8.89 8.40
N ASN A 49 8.23 -8.91 9.41
CA ASN A 49 7.52 -10.11 9.85
C ASN A 49 6.07 -9.77 10.21
N LEU A 50 5.34 -9.22 9.23
CA LEU A 50 3.94 -8.84 9.41
C LEU A 50 3.05 -9.62 8.46
N THR A 51 1.88 -10.00 8.96
CA THR A 51 0.78 -10.47 8.12
C THR A 51 -0.15 -9.30 7.85
N ILE A 52 -0.39 -9.03 6.58
CA ILE A 52 -1.28 -7.96 6.15
C ILE A 52 -2.54 -8.58 5.58
N ILE A 53 -3.68 -8.20 6.14
CA ILE A 53 -4.97 -8.77 5.79
C ILE A 53 -5.80 -7.69 5.09
N THR A 54 -6.42 -8.07 3.99
CA THR A 54 -7.41 -7.24 3.30
C THR A 54 -8.78 -7.85 3.47
N GLU A 55 -9.71 -7.07 4.02
CA GLU A 55 -11.11 -7.45 4.14
C GLU A 55 -11.95 -6.62 3.19
N ILE A 56 -12.95 -7.25 2.61
CA ILE A 56 -14.00 -6.58 1.82
C ILE A 56 -15.33 -6.92 2.43
N ASN A 57 -16.06 -5.89 2.84
CA ASN A 57 -17.39 -6.03 3.47
C ASN A 57 -17.36 -6.97 4.68
N GLY A 58 -16.29 -6.91 5.48
CA GLY A 58 -16.15 -7.69 6.70
C GLY A 58 -15.63 -9.11 6.51
N ARG A 59 -15.27 -9.50 5.30
CA ARG A 59 -14.73 -10.84 4.99
C ARG A 59 -13.30 -10.75 4.51
N GLU A 60 -12.44 -11.63 5.00
CA GLU A 60 -11.06 -11.69 4.51
C GLU A 60 -11.05 -12.05 3.02
N ALA A 61 -10.47 -11.17 2.22
CA ALA A 61 -10.35 -11.37 0.78
C ALA A 61 -8.94 -11.75 0.38
N ASP A 62 -7.93 -11.34 1.14
CA ASP A 62 -6.54 -11.63 0.87
C ASP A 62 -5.72 -11.51 2.15
N SER A 63 -4.62 -12.24 2.18
CA SER A 63 -3.65 -12.20 3.28
C SER A 63 -2.27 -12.47 2.71
N TRP A 64 -1.29 -11.68 3.12
CA TRP A 64 0.09 -11.89 2.68
C TRP A 64 1.06 -11.50 3.79
N HIS A 65 2.30 -11.96 3.67
CA HIS A 65 3.33 -11.79 4.69
C HIS A 65 4.49 -10.97 4.14
N THR A 66 4.92 -9.96 4.89
CA THR A 66 6.00 -9.07 4.45
C THR A 66 7.34 -9.79 4.31
N GLY A 67 7.52 -10.92 5.00
CA GLY A 67 8.71 -11.76 4.85
C GLY A 67 8.89 -12.35 3.45
N ASP A 68 7.83 -12.35 2.65
CA ASP A 68 7.87 -12.85 1.28
C ASP A 68 8.37 -11.79 0.27
N LEU A 69 8.61 -10.55 0.72
CA LEU A 69 9.16 -9.51 -0.13
C LEU A 69 10.60 -9.84 -0.52
N GLN A 70 10.96 -9.55 -1.76
CA GLN A 70 12.33 -9.75 -2.26
C GLN A 70 13.33 -8.83 -1.55
N ARG A 71 12.89 -7.64 -1.19
CA ARG A 71 13.68 -6.67 -0.43
C ARG A 71 12.87 -6.20 0.76
N ASN A 72 13.51 -6.14 1.92
CA ASN A 72 12.87 -5.49 3.07
C ASN A 72 12.87 -3.96 2.88
N ALA A 73 12.21 -3.26 3.80
CA ALA A 73 12.08 -1.82 3.71
C ALA A 73 13.42 -1.08 3.63
N ALA A 74 14.37 -1.47 4.46
CA ALA A 74 15.69 -0.83 4.48
C ALA A 74 16.47 -1.07 3.17
N GLN A 75 16.41 -2.28 2.64
CA GLN A 75 17.05 -2.63 1.38
C GLN A 75 16.44 -1.87 0.21
N LEU A 76 15.12 -1.75 0.18
CA LEU A 76 14.41 -1.02 -0.87
C LEU A 76 14.76 0.48 -0.81
N LEU A 77 14.75 1.07 0.38
CA LEU A 77 15.10 2.47 0.57
C LEU A 77 16.52 2.75 0.11
N SER A 78 17.46 1.88 0.47
CA SER A 78 18.86 2.01 0.06
C SER A 78 19.00 1.96 -1.47
N ALA A 79 18.32 1.02 -2.13
CA ALA A 79 18.36 0.88 -3.59
C ALA A 79 17.78 2.11 -4.30
N LEU A 80 16.66 2.63 -3.81
CA LEU A 80 16.03 3.81 -4.41
C LEU A 80 16.90 5.06 -4.25
N SER A 81 17.54 5.23 -3.10
CA SER A 81 18.36 6.41 -2.84
C SER A 81 19.64 6.46 -3.67
N GLU A 82 20.02 5.37 -4.33
CA GLU A 82 21.15 5.36 -5.23
C GLU A 82 20.95 6.25 -6.47
N PHE A 83 19.72 6.40 -6.92
CA PHE A 83 19.41 7.15 -8.13
C PHE A 83 18.36 8.24 -7.96
N ALA A 84 17.66 8.28 -6.83
CA ALA A 84 16.63 9.26 -6.59
C ALA A 84 16.84 9.96 -5.24
N THR A 85 16.60 11.27 -5.22
CA THR A 85 16.64 12.03 -3.98
C THR A 85 15.31 11.87 -3.25
N LEU A 86 15.36 11.41 -2.02
CA LEU A 86 14.20 11.27 -1.15
C LEU A 86 14.18 12.43 -0.15
N ASN A 87 13.02 13.02 0.04
CA ASN A 87 12.82 14.16 0.93
C ASN A 87 11.95 13.77 2.11
N PRO A 88 12.07 14.49 3.24
CA PRO A 88 11.15 14.28 4.35
C PRO A 88 9.69 14.40 3.89
N GLY A 89 8.87 13.44 4.31
CA GLY A 89 7.47 13.38 3.90
C GLY A 89 7.20 12.48 2.70
N ASP A 90 8.23 12.04 1.98
CA ASP A 90 8.05 11.09 0.89
C ASP A 90 7.56 9.74 1.43
N ALA A 91 6.66 9.11 0.68
CA ALA A 91 6.14 7.80 1.00
C ALA A 91 6.56 6.80 -0.07
N ILE A 92 6.98 5.61 0.37
CA ILE A 92 7.40 4.53 -0.51
C ILE A 92 6.58 3.30 -0.19
N LEU A 93 5.90 2.76 -1.20
CA LEU A 93 5.20 1.49 -1.09
C LEU A 93 6.23 0.37 -1.18
N ILE A 94 6.30 -0.47 -0.14
CA ILE A 94 7.34 -1.51 -0.08
C ILE A 94 6.94 -2.82 -0.75
N GLY A 95 5.69 -2.97 -1.11
CA GLY A 95 5.23 -4.14 -1.84
C GLY A 95 3.73 -4.36 -1.75
N THR A 96 3.26 -5.24 -2.60
CA THR A 96 1.85 -5.63 -2.69
C THR A 96 1.75 -7.15 -2.77
N PRO A 97 0.58 -7.74 -2.45
CA PRO A 97 0.40 -9.18 -2.62
C PRO A 97 0.45 -9.58 -4.10
N HIS A 98 0.76 -10.84 -4.35
CA HIS A 98 0.75 -11.39 -5.70
C HIS A 98 -0.64 -11.49 -6.28
N SER A 99 -1.63 -11.80 -5.45
CA SER A 99 -3.02 -11.87 -5.86
C SER A 99 -3.63 -10.47 -5.85
N ARG A 100 -4.58 -10.26 -6.74
CA ARG A 100 -5.33 -9.02 -6.81
C ARG A 100 -6.76 -9.25 -6.37
N VAL A 101 -7.26 -8.32 -5.59
CA VAL A 101 -8.64 -8.35 -5.12
C VAL A 101 -9.44 -7.38 -5.98
N THR A 102 -10.54 -7.84 -6.53
CA THR A 102 -11.44 -7.01 -7.33
C THR A 102 -12.38 -6.25 -6.41
N LEU A 103 -12.41 -4.92 -6.59
CA LEU A 103 -13.30 -4.03 -5.85
C LEU A 103 -14.45 -3.57 -6.74
N ARG A 104 -15.61 -3.36 -6.13
CA ARG A 104 -16.80 -2.86 -6.82
C ARG A 104 -17.34 -1.65 -6.07
N PRO A 105 -18.03 -0.72 -6.77
CA PRO A 105 -18.71 0.37 -6.08
C PRO A 105 -19.65 -0.17 -5.01
N GLY A 106 -19.63 0.43 -3.83
CA GLY A 106 -20.38 0.00 -2.66
C GLY A 106 -19.61 -0.90 -1.70
N ASP A 107 -18.45 -1.39 -2.10
CA ASP A 107 -17.60 -2.18 -1.21
C ASP A 107 -16.95 -1.29 -0.16
N ARG A 108 -16.65 -1.89 0.99
CA ARG A 108 -15.89 -1.27 2.05
C ARG A 108 -14.65 -2.12 2.30
N VAL A 109 -13.49 -1.51 2.11
CA VAL A 109 -12.18 -2.18 2.22
C VAL A 109 -11.56 -1.83 3.55
N ARG A 110 -11.04 -2.85 4.24
CA ARG A 110 -10.23 -2.67 5.46
C ARG A 110 -8.92 -3.40 5.28
N ILE A 111 -7.84 -2.72 5.66
CA ILE A 111 -6.50 -3.32 5.70
C ILE A 111 -6.03 -3.31 7.13
N LEU A 112 -5.57 -4.48 7.59
CA LEU A 112 -5.20 -4.72 8.98
C LEU A 112 -3.80 -5.33 9.06
N ALA A 113 -3.07 -4.89 10.05
CA ALA A 113 -1.81 -5.51 10.46
C ALA A 113 -1.59 -5.21 11.94
N ASP A 114 -0.95 -6.13 12.67
CA ASP A 114 -0.71 -5.96 14.09
C ASP A 114 0.13 -4.70 14.36
N GLY A 115 -0.32 -3.89 15.30
CA GLY A 115 0.35 -2.66 15.68
C GLY A 115 0.06 -1.46 14.81
N PHE A 116 -0.80 -1.61 13.79
CA PHE A 116 -1.19 -0.54 12.89
C PHE A 116 -2.64 -0.14 13.09
N PRO A 117 -2.96 1.17 13.02
CA PRO A 117 -4.36 1.58 12.90
C PRO A 117 -4.97 0.94 11.65
N THR A 118 -6.18 0.41 11.78
CA THR A 118 -6.89 -0.16 10.64
C THR A 118 -7.13 0.91 9.59
N LEU A 119 -6.77 0.62 8.35
CA LEU A 119 -7.07 1.49 7.22
C LEU A 119 -8.39 1.03 6.60
N GLU A 120 -9.36 1.93 6.55
CA GLU A 120 -10.67 1.62 5.99
C GLU A 120 -11.07 2.69 5.00
N ASN A 121 -11.58 2.28 3.85
CA ASN A 121 -12.11 3.20 2.85
C ASN A 121 -13.29 2.58 2.11
N PRO A 122 -14.28 3.41 1.72
CA PRO A 122 -15.33 2.96 0.82
C PRO A 122 -14.83 2.94 -0.63
N VAL A 123 -15.52 2.18 -1.46
CA VAL A 123 -15.34 2.19 -2.91
C VAL A 123 -16.59 2.81 -3.52
N VAL A 124 -16.41 3.84 -4.32
CA VAL A 124 -17.50 4.56 -4.97
C VAL A 124 -17.29 4.57 -6.48
N ALA A 125 -18.37 4.72 -7.23
CA ALA A 125 -18.27 4.86 -8.67
C ALA A 125 -17.70 6.23 -9.05
N GLU A 126 -17.04 6.31 -10.19
CA GLU A 126 -16.54 7.58 -10.70
C GLU A 126 -17.70 8.56 -10.88
N GLY A 127 -17.50 9.79 -10.39
CA GLY A 127 -18.54 10.82 -10.44
C GLY A 127 -19.41 10.90 -9.17
N GLU A 128 -19.31 9.95 -8.25
CA GLU A 128 -20.01 10.00 -6.96
C GLU A 128 -19.21 10.71 -5.87
N LEU A 129 -17.96 11.04 -6.16
CA LEU A 129 -17.12 11.82 -5.24
C LEU A 129 -17.58 13.28 -5.29
N ALA A 130 -18.02 13.76 -4.16
CA ALA A 130 -18.45 15.16 -4.03
C ALA A 130 -17.26 16.07 -3.70
#